data_7c018fed489af4ae56126a1c407029a1
#
_entry.id   7c018fed489af4ae56126a1c407029a1
#
_cell.length_a   1.000
_cell.length_b   1.000
_cell.length_c   1.000
_cell.angle_alpha   90.00
_cell.angle_beta   90.00
_cell.angle_gamma   90.00
#
_symmetry.space_group_name_H-M   'P 1'
#
loop_
_entity.id
_entity.type
_entity.pdbx_description
1 polymer ?
#
loop_
_entity_poly.entity_id
_entity_poly.type
_entity_poly.pdbx_seq_one_letter_code
_entity_poly.pdbx_strand_id
1 'polypeptide(L)'
;MDGAQVSIGDITVTAAANSHFDHPGPRQANEPQSLSYRFALGGRSITYTGDTGPSDAVTRLAQGTGILVSEVMALDSIIAAIRKNRPDMSDELFGQMRPHMSTHHVTAADIGLMAAKAGAKRVVLTHYAVPPGPIARFAKPFRADIARNYAGPVALAQDLSSFDLACR
;
A
#
# COMPACT_ATOMS: atom_id res chain seq x y z
N MET A 1 -8.84 0.91 18.35
CA MET A 1 -7.89 -0.16 17.91
C MET A 1 -6.67 0.41 17.21
N ASP A 2 -6.69 1.67 16.80
CA ASP A 2 -5.50 2.37 16.33
C ASP A 2 -4.44 2.42 17.44
N GLY A 3 -3.18 2.08 17.11
CA GLY A 3 -2.11 1.95 18.09
C GLY A 3 -2.18 0.69 18.99
N ALA A 4 -3.16 -0.20 18.78
CA ALA A 4 -3.25 -1.43 19.57
C ALA A 4 -2.03 -2.32 19.35
N GLN A 5 -1.56 -2.92 20.46
CA GLN A 5 -0.44 -3.85 20.43
C GLN A 5 -0.82 -5.13 21.17
N VAL A 6 -0.51 -6.28 20.58
CA VAL A 6 -0.68 -7.60 21.19
C VAL A 6 0.58 -8.44 20.98
N SER A 7 0.80 -9.42 21.85
CA SER A 7 1.88 -10.40 21.70
C SER A 7 1.29 -11.79 21.43
N ILE A 8 1.88 -12.50 20.48
CA ILE A 8 1.57 -13.89 20.14
C ILE A 8 2.88 -14.67 20.26
N GLY A 9 3.10 -15.31 21.39
CA GLY A 9 4.44 -15.81 21.75
C GLY A 9 5.44 -14.65 21.75
N ASP A 10 6.55 -14.82 21.07
CA ASP A 10 7.61 -13.78 20.94
C ASP A 10 7.33 -12.74 19.85
N ILE A 11 6.23 -12.87 19.09
CA ILE A 11 5.86 -11.94 18.05
C ILE A 11 5.04 -10.80 18.66
N THR A 12 5.50 -9.57 18.47
CA THR A 12 4.73 -8.38 18.76
C THR A 12 3.98 -7.93 17.51
N VAL A 13 2.67 -7.75 17.61
CA VAL A 13 1.81 -7.24 16.53
C VAL A 13 1.31 -5.87 16.93
N THR A 14 1.58 -4.87 16.10
CA THR A 14 1.09 -3.49 16.27
C THR A 14 0.16 -3.14 15.11
N ALA A 15 -0.97 -2.50 15.40
CA ALA A 15 -1.92 -2.04 14.41
C ALA A 15 -1.91 -0.50 14.34
N ALA A 16 -2.14 0.03 13.15
CA ALA A 16 -2.43 1.45 12.93
C ALA A 16 -3.61 1.60 11.98
N ALA A 17 -4.50 2.54 12.26
CA ALA A 17 -5.54 2.92 11.30
C ALA A 17 -4.89 3.49 10.04
N ASN A 18 -5.45 3.12 8.89
CA ASN A 18 -5.04 3.66 7.60
C ASN A 18 -6.19 4.41 6.92
N SER A 19 -5.94 4.98 5.74
CA SER A 19 -6.86 5.93 5.10
C SER A 19 -7.84 5.31 4.10
N HIS A 20 -7.91 3.97 3.99
CA HIS A 20 -8.75 3.31 2.98
C HIS A 20 -10.25 3.67 3.08
N PHE A 21 -10.75 3.84 4.31
CA PHE A 21 -12.13 4.25 4.55
C PHE A 21 -12.26 5.69 5.06
N ASP A 22 -11.23 6.52 4.85
CA ASP A 22 -11.33 7.92 5.25
C ASP A 22 -12.29 8.68 4.33
N HIS A 23 -13.07 9.58 4.91
CA HIS A 23 -14.01 10.46 4.21
C HIS A 23 -14.00 11.85 4.86
N PRO A 24 -14.47 12.87 4.14
CA PRO A 24 -14.63 14.21 4.73
C PRO A 24 -15.61 14.19 5.91
N GLY A 25 -15.24 14.81 7.03
CA GLY A 25 -16.06 14.94 8.22
C GLY A 25 -15.64 14.07 9.40
N PRO A 26 -16.28 14.23 10.56
CA PRO A 26 -15.97 13.46 11.75
C PRO A 26 -16.39 12.01 11.59
N ARG A 27 -15.51 11.10 11.99
CA ARG A 27 -15.74 9.66 11.95
C ARG A 27 -16.77 9.27 13.01
N GLN A 28 -17.74 8.41 12.63
CA GLN A 28 -18.72 7.86 13.56
C GLN A 28 -18.23 6.58 14.23
N ALA A 29 -18.74 6.26 15.41
CA ALA A 29 -18.27 5.14 16.21
C ALA A 29 -18.42 3.75 15.53
N ASN A 30 -19.38 3.61 14.62
CA ASN A 30 -19.71 2.35 13.94
C ASN A 30 -19.16 2.26 12.50
N GLU A 31 -18.36 3.23 12.06
CA GLU A 31 -17.83 3.22 10.72
C GLU A 31 -16.71 2.17 10.56
N PRO A 32 -16.65 1.49 9.40
CA PRO A 32 -15.57 0.56 9.10
C PRO A 32 -14.21 1.25 9.22
N GLN A 33 -13.23 0.57 9.79
CA GLN A 33 -11.86 1.04 9.88
C GLN A 33 -10.93 0.03 9.22
N SER A 34 -10.13 0.49 8.27
CA SER A 34 -9.04 -0.29 7.72
C SER A 34 -7.80 -0.16 8.60
N LEU A 35 -7.07 -1.27 8.79
CA LEU A 35 -5.90 -1.35 9.64
C LEU A 35 -4.70 -1.88 8.86
N SER A 36 -3.56 -1.26 9.11
CA SER A 36 -2.24 -1.76 8.75
C SER A 36 -1.60 -2.45 9.93
N TYR A 37 -0.75 -3.45 9.70
CA TYR A 37 -0.16 -4.27 10.76
C TYR A 37 1.35 -4.36 10.63
N ARG A 38 2.04 -4.28 11.77
CA ARG A 38 3.46 -4.59 11.89
C ARG A 38 3.64 -5.81 12.76
N PHE A 39 4.37 -6.80 12.27
CA PHE A 39 4.81 -7.99 12.99
C PHE A 39 6.30 -7.85 13.28
N ALA A 40 6.69 -7.97 14.54
CA ALA A 40 8.08 -7.84 14.97
C ALA A 40 8.52 -9.03 15.81
N LEU A 41 9.72 -9.56 15.52
CA LEU A 41 10.34 -10.68 16.23
C LEU A 41 11.87 -10.51 16.19
N GLY A 42 12.53 -10.50 17.36
CA GLY A 42 13.99 -10.54 17.45
C GLY A 42 14.69 -9.43 16.65
N GLY A 43 14.19 -8.19 16.68
CA GLY A 43 14.76 -7.04 15.94
C GLY A 43 14.44 -7.02 14.44
N ARG A 44 13.69 -8.00 13.94
CA ARG A 44 13.20 -8.07 12.56
C ARG A 44 11.72 -7.70 12.52
N SER A 45 11.24 -7.15 11.40
CA SER A 45 9.82 -6.85 11.26
C SER A 45 9.35 -6.85 9.81
N ILE A 46 8.06 -7.15 9.66
CA ILE A 46 7.31 -7.03 8.41
C ILE A 46 6.15 -6.08 8.70
N THR A 47 5.90 -5.15 7.79
CA THR A 47 4.73 -4.27 7.86
C THR A 47 3.86 -4.50 6.63
N TYR A 48 2.57 -4.77 6.87
CA TYR A 48 1.54 -4.88 5.84
C TYR A 48 0.73 -3.60 5.84
N THR A 49 0.59 -2.97 4.68
CA THR A 49 -0.24 -1.77 4.55
C THR A 49 -1.73 -2.09 4.61
N GLY A 50 -2.15 -3.27 4.11
CA GLY A 50 -3.52 -3.47 3.67
C GLY A 50 -3.83 -2.50 2.53
N ASP A 51 -5.10 -2.36 2.20
CA ASP A 51 -5.56 -1.31 1.28
C ASP A 51 -5.53 0.02 2.01
N THR A 52 -4.83 1.01 1.46
CA THR A 52 -4.65 2.32 2.09
C THR A 52 -4.34 3.39 1.04
N GLY A 53 -4.83 4.58 1.22
CA GLY A 53 -4.24 5.76 0.57
C GLY A 53 -2.91 6.17 1.22
N PRO A 54 -2.29 7.26 0.77
CA PRO A 54 -1.13 7.84 1.41
C PRO A 54 -1.43 8.13 2.89
N SER A 55 -0.64 7.55 3.81
CA SER A 55 -0.90 7.62 5.24
C SER A 55 0.39 7.80 6.04
N ASP A 56 0.44 8.88 6.83
CA ASP A 56 1.55 9.10 7.76
C ASP A 56 1.53 8.10 8.93
N ALA A 57 0.35 7.60 9.33
CA ALA A 57 0.24 6.58 10.36
C ALA A 57 0.88 5.26 9.90
N VAL A 58 0.61 4.84 8.67
CA VAL A 58 1.24 3.65 8.05
C VAL A 58 2.75 3.87 7.89
N THR A 59 3.17 5.05 7.47
CA THR A 59 4.60 5.40 7.35
C THR A 59 5.32 5.29 8.70
N ARG A 60 4.71 5.80 9.79
CA ARG A 60 5.26 5.66 11.15
C ARG A 60 5.28 4.19 11.60
N LEU A 61 4.22 3.43 11.36
CA LEU A 61 4.15 2.01 11.68
C LEU A 61 5.28 1.22 11.00
N ALA A 62 5.63 1.59 9.77
CA ALA A 62 6.66 0.93 8.96
C ALA A 62 8.09 1.36 9.29
N GLN A 63 8.34 2.25 10.27
CA GLN A 63 9.69 2.74 10.58
C GLN A 63 10.69 1.61 10.81
N GLY A 64 11.76 1.59 10.00
CA GLY A 64 12.83 0.59 10.07
C GLY A 64 12.40 -0.83 9.77
N THR A 65 11.24 -1.04 9.11
CA THR A 65 10.77 -2.39 8.77
C THR A 65 11.72 -3.13 7.84
N GLY A 66 11.89 -4.43 8.06
CA GLY A 66 12.70 -5.28 7.16
C GLY A 66 12.02 -5.47 5.82
N ILE A 67 10.70 -5.68 5.81
CA ILE A 67 9.90 -5.79 4.59
C ILE A 67 8.64 -4.93 4.76
N LEU A 68 8.41 -4.05 3.80
CA LEU A 68 7.14 -3.36 3.61
C LEU A 68 6.35 -4.10 2.52
N VAL A 69 5.27 -4.77 2.92
CA VAL A 69 4.32 -5.42 2.00
C VAL A 69 3.20 -4.45 1.72
N SER A 70 3.04 -4.05 0.47
CA SER A 70 2.09 -3.00 0.07
C SER A 70 1.22 -3.43 -1.09
N GLU A 71 -0.05 -3.02 -1.05
CA GLU A 71 -0.86 -2.95 -2.26
C GLU A 71 -0.19 -2.00 -3.27
N VAL A 72 -0.64 -2.04 -4.52
CA VAL A 72 -0.23 -1.07 -5.53
C VAL A 72 -1.30 -0.88 -6.58
N MET A 73 -1.60 0.38 -6.91
CA MET A 73 -2.56 0.74 -7.93
C MET A 73 -1.88 1.39 -9.15
N ALA A 74 -2.25 0.90 -10.36
CA ALA A 74 -1.89 1.54 -11.63
C ALA A 74 -2.94 2.60 -12.01
N LEU A 75 -3.06 3.68 -11.23
CA LEU A 75 -4.12 4.67 -11.30
C LEU A 75 -4.38 5.17 -12.73
N ASP A 76 -3.36 5.66 -13.42
CA ASP A 76 -3.51 6.20 -14.79
C ASP A 76 -4.02 5.15 -15.76
N SER A 77 -3.54 3.91 -15.65
CA SER A 77 -3.96 2.80 -16.49
C SER A 77 -5.41 2.39 -16.24
N ILE A 78 -5.84 2.40 -14.95
CA ILE A 78 -7.22 2.12 -14.58
C ILE A 78 -8.14 3.21 -15.11
N ILE A 79 -7.82 4.48 -14.89
CA ILE A 79 -8.59 5.61 -15.38
C ILE A 79 -8.75 5.56 -16.91
N ALA A 80 -7.66 5.29 -17.63
CA ALA A 80 -7.70 5.13 -19.08
C ALA A 80 -8.58 3.95 -19.53
N ALA A 81 -8.50 2.81 -18.82
CA ALA A 81 -9.33 1.64 -19.12
C ALA A 81 -10.83 1.90 -18.86
N ILE A 82 -11.16 2.58 -17.77
CA ILE A 82 -12.54 2.96 -17.45
C ILE A 82 -13.10 3.90 -18.53
N ARG A 83 -12.36 4.95 -18.91
CA ARG A 83 -12.80 5.88 -19.97
C ARG A 83 -13.06 5.15 -21.29
N LYS A 84 -12.19 4.20 -21.64
CA LYS A 84 -12.34 3.39 -22.86
C LYS A 84 -13.59 2.50 -22.82
N ASN A 85 -13.88 1.90 -21.67
CA ASN A 85 -14.93 0.90 -21.52
C ASN A 85 -16.30 1.53 -21.15
N ARG A 86 -16.31 2.78 -20.69
CA ARG A 86 -17.49 3.54 -20.29
C ARG A 86 -17.51 4.93 -20.96
N PRO A 87 -17.63 4.96 -22.31
CA PRO A 87 -17.70 6.22 -23.05
C PRO A 87 -18.97 7.03 -22.72
N ASP A 88 -19.98 6.37 -22.15
CA ASP A 88 -21.25 6.93 -21.69
C ASP A 88 -21.16 7.68 -20.34
N MET A 89 -20.04 7.50 -19.61
CA MET A 89 -19.86 8.15 -18.30
C MET A 89 -19.69 9.66 -18.45
N SER A 90 -20.42 10.45 -17.64
CA SER A 90 -20.30 11.90 -17.64
C SER A 90 -18.89 12.36 -17.24
N ASP A 91 -18.46 13.49 -17.78
CA ASP A 91 -17.12 14.06 -17.45
C ASP A 91 -17.04 14.45 -15.97
N GLU A 92 -18.15 14.85 -15.34
CA GLU A 92 -18.21 15.16 -13.91
C GLU A 92 -17.90 13.91 -13.07
N LEU A 93 -18.62 12.81 -13.29
CA LEU A 93 -18.43 11.55 -12.55
C LEU A 93 -17.01 11.01 -12.79
N PHE A 94 -16.54 11.05 -14.03
CA PHE A 94 -15.18 10.61 -14.38
C PHE A 94 -14.12 11.46 -13.67
N GLY A 95 -14.32 12.77 -13.57
CA GLY A 95 -13.41 13.68 -12.89
C GLY A 95 -13.29 13.43 -11.38
N GLN A 96 -14.37 12.92 -10.74
CA GLN A 96 -14.38 12.58 -9.32
C GLN A 96 -13.66 11.26 -9.00
N MET A 97 -13.52 10.35 -9.97
CA MET A 97 -12.93 9.03 -9.74
C MET A 97 -11.45 9.09 -9.36
N ARG A 98 -10.65 9.91 -10.06
CA ARG A 98 -9.21 10.00 -9.79
C ARG A 98 -8.90 10.46 -8.37
N PRO A 99 -9.45 11.58 -7.86
CA PRO A 99 -9.28 11.98 -6.46
C PRO A 99 -9.73 10.89 -5.49
N HIS A 100 -10.91 10.30 -5.71
CA HIS A 100 -11.40 9.21 -4.86
C HIS A 100 -10.42 8.05 -4.79
N MET A 101 -9.99 7.51 -5.93
CA MET A 101 -9.07 6.37 -5.96
C MET A 101 -7.71 6.70 -5.33
N SER A 102 -7.15 7.89 -5.58
CA SER A 102 -5.85 8.29 -5.05
C SER A 102 -5.84 8.59 -3.54
N THR A 103 -7.00 8.81 -2.92
CA THR A 103 -7.12 8.98 -1.47
C THR A 103 -7.27 7.65 -0.73
N HIS A 104 -7.76 6.61 -1.40
CA HIS A 104 -8.06 5.31 -0.78
C HIS A 104 -7.06 4.21 -1.13
N HIS A 105 -6.23 4.40 -2.15
CA HIS A 105 -5.22 3.46 -2.60
C HIS A 105 -3.89 4.15 -2.89
N VAL A 106 -2.77 3.42 -2.77
CA VAL A 106 -1.44 3.94 -3.05
C VAL A 106 -0.97 3.60 -4.46
N THR A 107 -0.36 4.60 -5.11
CA THR A 107 0.38 4.39 -6.34
C THR A 107 1.82 3.92 -6.07
N ALA A 108 2.51 3.45 -7.10
CA ALA A 108 3.93 3.09 -6.98
C ALA A 108 4.81 4.28 -6.51
N ALA A 109 4.48 5.51 -6.91
CA ALA A 109 5.18 6.70 -6.46
C ALA A 109 4.98 6.95 -4.95
N ASP A 110 3.74 6.80 -4.45
CA ASP A 110 3.41 6.92 -3.02
C ASP A 110 4.14 5.87 -2.18
N ILE A 111 4.22 4.63 -2.68
CA ILE A 111 4.97 3.55 -2.02
C ILE A 111 6.45 3.90 -1.93
N GLY A 112 7.04 4.46 -3.00
CA GLY A 112 8.43 4.91 -2.99
C GLY A 112 8.69 5.97 -1.91
N LEU A 113 7.80 6.96 -1.79
CA LEU A 113 7.86 7.99 -0.76
C LEU A 113 7.70 7.41 0.65
N MET A 114 6.71 6.53 0.85
CA MET A 114 6.47 5.86 2.14
C MET A 114 7.67 5.00 2.54
N ALA A 115 8.19 4.16 1.64
CA ALA A 115 9.33 3.28 1.90
C ALA A 115 10.59 4.06 2.26
N ALA A 116 10.86 5.18 1.56
CA ALA A 116 11.99 6.07 1.85
C ALA A 116 11.85 6.73 3.23
N LYS A 117 10.69 7.35 3.50
CA LYS A 117 10.41 7.99 4.80
C LYS A 117 10.45 7.01 5.96
N ALA A 118 9.96 5.78 5.75
CA ALA A 118 9.98 4.72 6.75
C ALA A 118 11.37 4.09 6.93
N GLY A 119 12.32 4.29 6.03
CA GLY A 119 13.59 3.56 6.04
C GLY A 119 13.39 2.05 5.87
N ALA A 120 12.41 1.62 5.09
CA ALA A 120 12.14 0.22 4.81
C ALA A 120 13.34 -0.41 4.08
N LYS A 121 13.70 -1.66 4.42
CA LYS A 121 14.86 -2.32 3.79
C LYS A 121 14.53 -2.99 2.46
N ARG A 122 13.27 -3.40 2.29
CA ARG A 122 12.73 -4.01 1.06
C ARG A 122 11.25 -3.67 0.93
N VAL A 123 10.80 -3.50 -0.31
CA VAL A 123 9.39 -3.41 -0.67
C VAL A 123 8.97 -4.70 -1.39
N VAL A 124 7.82 -5.23 -1.01
CA VAL A 124 7.13 -6.33 -1.70
C VAL A 124 5.76 -5.83 -2.11
N LEU A 125 5.50 -5.82 -3.41
CA LEU A 125 4.21 -5.42 -3.96
C LEU A 125 3.29 -6.63 -4.05
N THR A 126 2.05 -6.44 -3.62
CA THR A 126 0.95 -7.42 -3.68
C THR A 126 -0.36 -6.71 -3.98
N HIS A 127 -1.50 -7.40 -3.95
CA HIS A 127 -2.82 -6.79 -4.12
C HIS A 127 -2.84 -5.74 -5.25
N TYR A 128 -2.63 -6.22 -6.48
CA TYR A 128 -2.44 -5.36 -7.65
C TYR A 128 -3.77 -4.82 -8.17
N ALA A 129 -4.08 -3.55 -7.92
CA ALA A 129 -5.17 -2.84 -8.57
C ALA A 129 -4.70 -2.36 -9.96
N VAL A 130 -4.93 -3.19 -10.98
CA VAL A 130 -4.50 -2.95 -12.36
C VAL A 130 -5.61 -3.34 -13.35
N PRO A 131 -5.65 -2.75 -14.56
CA PRO A 131 -6.54 -3.24 -15.61
C PRO A 131 -6.27 -4.71 -15.95
N PRO A 132 -7.27 -5.46 -16.47
CA PRO A 132 -7.12 -6.87 -16.82
C PRO A 132 -5.91 -7.16 -17.71
N GLY A 133 -5.20 -8.27 -17.41
CA GLY A 133 -4.05 -8.75 -18.15
C GLY A 133 -2.87 -9.15 -17.27
N PRO A 134 -1.75 -9.59 -17.86
CA PRO A 134 -0.60 -10.07 -17.10
C PRO A 134 0.03 -8.97 -16.25
N ILE A 135 0.25 -9.22 -14.94
CA ILE A 135 0.89 -8.27 -14.02
C ILE A 135 2.31 -7.90 -14.48
N ALA A 136 2.99 -8.78 -15.18
CA ALA A 136 4.35 -8.57 -15.67
C ALA A 136 4.53 -7.27 -16.48
N ARG A 137 3.47 -6.80 -17.17
CA ARG A 137 3.50 -5.54 -17.93
C ARG A 137 3.68 -4.30 -17.05
N PHE A 138 3.31 -4.39 -15.77
CA PHE A 138 3.44 -3.31 -14.79
C PHE A 138 4.74 -3.37 -13.99
N ALA A 139 5.51 -4.46 -14.08
CA ALA A 139 6.72 -4.64 -13.27
C ALA A 139 7.75 -3.53 -13.49
N LYS A 140 8.02 -3.18 -14.76
CA LYS A 140 8.98 -2.10 -15.08
C LYS A 140 8.44 -0.72 -14.70
N PRO A 141 7.19 -0.31 -15.05
CA PRO A 141 6.61 0.95 -14.59
C PRO A 141 6.62 1.09 -13.07
N PHE A 142 6.13 0.11 -12.32
CA PHE A 142 6.08 0.20 -10.85
C PHE A 142 7.47 0.38 -10.23
N ARG A 143 8.47 -0.40 -10.68
CA ARG A 143 9.85 -0.23 -10.20
C ARG A 143 10.41 1.15 -10.54
N ALA A 144 10.14 1.67 -11.73
CA ALA A 144 10.62 2.99 -12.15
C ALA A 144 10.01 4.12 -11.29
N ASP A 145 8.71 4.05 -10.98
CA ASP A 145 8.04 5.05 -10.17
C ASP A 145 8.48 5.00 -8.71
N ILE A 146 8.64 3.80 -8.14
CA ILE A 146 9.19 3.62 -6.78
C ILE A 146 10.61 4.15 -6.69
N ALA A 147 11.44 3.88 -7.71
CA ALA A 147 12.86 4.25 -7.73
C ALA A 147 13.10 5.78 -7.76
N ARG A 148 12.08 6.59 -8.02
CA ARG A 148 12.19 8.06 -7.91
C ARG A 148 12.50 8.53 -6.49
N ASN A 149 12.10 7.77 -5.49
CA ASN A 149 12.24 8.14 -4.08
C ASN A 149 12.90 7.07 -3.22
N TYR A 150 12.90 5.79 -3.64
CA TYR A 150 13.40 4.67 -2.87
C TYR A 150 14.38 3.83 -3.68
N ALA A 151 15.62 3.73 -3.16
CA ALA A 151 16.71 2.99 -3.82
C ALA A 151 16.83 1.51 -3.38
N GLY A 152 16.00 1.05 -2.45
CA GLY A 152 16.06 -0.31 -1.95
C GLY A 152 15.43 -1.34 -2.90
N PRO A 153 15.58 -2.64 -2.59
CA PRO A 153 15.04 -3.72 -3.41
C PRO A 153 13.51 -3.70 -3.48
N VAL A 154 12.96 -3.91 -4.68
CA VAL A 154 11.51 -4.00 -4.94
C VAL A 154 11.20 -5.33 -5.62
N ALA A 155 10.34 -6.14 -5.00
CA ALA A 155 9.83 -7.39 -5.55
C ALA A 155 8.33 -7.28 -5.85
N LEU A 156 7.87 -7.95 -6.89
CA LEU A 156 6.46 -8.18 -7.16
C LEU A 156 6.13 -9.61 -6.74
N ALA A 157 5.25 -9.74 -5.75
CA ALA A 157 4.81 -11.05 -5.28
C ALA A 157 3.91 -11.74 -6.32
N GLN A 158 3.98 -13.04 -6.37
CA GLN A 158 3.03 -13.94 -7.02
C GLN A 158 2.47 -14.87 -5.94
N ASP A 159 1.39 -15.56 -6.26
CA ASP A 159 0.83 -16.55 -5.34
C ASP A 159 1.91 -17.55 -4.94
N LEU A 160 1.95 -17.86 -3.66
CA LEU A 160 2.93 -18.77 -3.04
C LEU A 160 4.39 -18.24 -3.03
N SER A 161 4.64 -16.97 -3.39
CA SER A 161 5.97 -16.39 -3.24
C SER A 161 6.39 -16.33 -1.77
N SER A 162 7.64 -16.71 -1.48
CA SER A 162 8.24 -16.61 -0.15
C SER A 162 9.33 -15.53 -0.12
N PHE A 163 9.39 -14.76 0.96
CA PHE A 163 10.36 -13.70 1.15
C PHE A 163 10.99 -13.82 2.53
N ASP A 164 12.29 -14.06 2.59
CA ASP A 164 13.00 -14.16 3.86
C ASP A 164 13.39 -12.79 4.40
N LEU A 165 13.23 -12.61 5.71
CA LEU A 165 13.86 -11.54 6.46
C LEU A 165 15.32 -11.93 6.66
N ALA A 166 16.24 -11.33 5.92
CA ALA A 166 17.66 -11.61 6.05
C ALA A 166 18.10 -11.48 7.51
N CYS A 167 18.78 -12.51 8.03
CA CYS A 167 19.57 -12.37 9.25
C CYS A 167 20.74 -11.43 8.93
N ARG A 168 20.93 -10.40 9.75
CA ARG A 168 22.17 -9.62 9.79
C ARG A 168 23.18 -10.32 10.66
#